data_e998b7fcaaba58848e2350fb13b49a1f
#
_entry.id   e998b7fcaaba58848e2350fb13b49a1f
#
_cell.length_a   1.000
_cell.length_b   1.000
_cell.length_c   1.000
_cell.angle_alpha   90.00
_cell.angle_beta   90.00
_cell.angle_gamma   90.00
#
_symmetry.space_group_name_H-M   'P 1'
#
loop_
_entity.id
_entity.type
_entity.pdbx_description
1 polymer ?
#
loop_
_entity_poly.entity_id
_entity_poly.type
_entity_poly.pdbx_seq_one_letter_code
_entity_poly.pdbx_strand_id
1 'polypeptide(L)'
;MSIRLKTTFLLAVLATVPSLLCQLRYSTGAVNNYPAATCGGPSLSHDIAEARDFQFWYNLAGFQNVTKWEDGNVWGSDFRDGTDRDPSGGSDIAQVYYFSGHGICQNPPKSGDGDFLVTCGNFGKPDVTRIGTSSRWGNAGGQLRFMLIDASCPMDLPTLTAEWFSPFQGLHVATGNSGDANHDTLDSESRGAEFAAHTVGENISIFGITLTLIPKQPVADAWMSTGLIDVQDQVCAVAIAAGSNRDDAINRRENEFVDSGWSNPVPNWFAWKWVCN
;
A
#
# COMPACT_ATOMS: atom_id res chain seq x y z
N MET A 1 16.45 -62.08 43.89
CA MET A 1 17.20 -60.85 43.73
C MET A 1 16.58 -60.12 42.53
N SER A 2 15.66 -59.16 42.77
CA SER A 2 14.88 -58.55 41.72
C SER A 2 15.40 -57.10 41.49
N ILE A 3 15.98 -56.88 40.33
CA ILE A 3 16.49 -55.55 39.95
C ILE A 3 15.33 -54.77 39.31
N ARG A 4 14.85 -53.72 40.00
CA ARG A 4 13.87 -52.78 39.46
C ARG A 4 14.61 -51.70 38.65
N LEU A 5 14.43 -51.75 37.37
CA LEU A 5 14.87 -50.70 36.45
C LEU A 5 13.94 -49.48 36.61
N LYS A 6 14.46 -48.38 37.12
CA LYS A 6 13.72 -47.08 37.16
C LYS A 6 14.01 -46.34 35.85
N THR A 7 13.05 -46.36 34.96
CA THR A 7 13.08 -45.54 33.74
C THR A 7 12.69 -44.14 34.07
N THR A 8 13.64 -43.22 34.12
CA THR A 8 13.37 -41.78 34.29
C THR A 8 13.06 -41.20 32.92
N PHE A 9 11.80 -40.87 32.69
CA PHE A 9 11.40 -40.14 31.51
C PHE A 9 11.82 -38.65 31.69
N LEU A 10 12.83 -38.25 30.94
CA LEU A 10 13.22 -36.84 30.83
C LEU A 10 12.28 -36.16 29.81
N LEU A 11 11.27 -35.47 30.30
CA LEU A 11 10.40 -34.63 29.48
C LEU A 11 11.20 -33.37 29.08
N ALA A 12 11.79 -33.38 27.88
CA ALA A 12 12.36 -32.18 27.28
C ALA A 12 11.20 -31.23 26.85
N VAL A 13 10.88 -30.27 27.68
CA VAL A 13 10.02 -29.15 27.31
C VAL A 13 10.82 -28.30 26.33
N LEU A 14 10.63 -28.53 25.04
CA LEU A 14 11.03 -27.60 23.99
C LEU A 14 10.23 -26.32 24.19
N ALA A 15 10.79 -25.36 24.92
CA ALA A 15 10.32 -24.00 24.92
C ALA A 15 10.54 -23.47 23.48
N THR A 16 9.49 -23.50 22.67
CA THR A 16 9.46 -22.76 21.42
C THR A 16 9.53 -21.28 21.82
N VAL A 17 10.72 -20.72 21.80
CA VAL A 17 10.88 -19.27 21.84
C VAL A 17 10.13 -18.78 20.60
N PRO A 18 9.03 -18.02 20.74
CA PRO A 18 8.43 -17.39 19.59
C PRO A 18 9.53 -16.53 18.98
N SER A 19 9.96 -16.87 17.77
CA SER A 19 10.78 -15.95 17.00
C SER A 19 10.00 -14.65 16.98
N LEU A 20 10.55 -13.59 17.56
CA LEU A 20 10.12 -12.21 17.37
C LEU A 20 10.41 -11.87 15.89
N LEU A 21 9.71 -12.53 14.98
CA LEU A 21 9.55 -12.03 13.62
C LEU A 21 8.86 -10.69 13.80
N CYS A 22 9.56 -9.62 13.44
CA CYS A 22 9.00 -8.29 13.45
C CYS A 22 7.72 -8.37 12.62
N GLN A 23 6.57 -8.37 13.32
CA GLN A 23 5.27 -8.50 12.67
C GLN A 23 5.10 -7.33 11.72
N LEU A 24 4.85 -7.60 10.45
CA LEU A 24 4.63 -6.55 9.48
C LEU A 24 3.41 -5.72 9.87
N ARG A 25 3.56 -4.43 9.73
CA ARG A 25 2.56 -3.43 10.13
C ARG A 25 2.02 -2.73 8.91
N TYR A 26 0.71 -2.46 8.93
CA TYR A 26 0.07 -1.69 7.88
C TYR A 26 -0.87 -0.64 8.45
N SER A 27 -1.14 0.38 7.64
CA SER A 27 -2.10 1.45 7.91
C SER A 27 -2.98 1.68 6.70
N THR A 28 -4.17 2.22 6.90
CA THR A 28 -5.07 2.58 5.82
C THR A 28 -5.67 3.96 6.02
N GLY A 29 -5.92 4.66 4.91
CA GLY A 29 -6.73 5.87 4.84
C GLY A 29 -7.73 5.75 3.70
N ALA A 30 -9.00 6.08 3.93
CA ALA A 30 -10.02 6.08 2.89
C ALA A 30 -11.03 7.20 3.08
N VAL A 31 -11.45 7.82 1.97
CA VAL A 31 -12.38 8.95 2.02
C VAL A 31 -13.52 8.74 1.04
N ASN A 32 -14.73 8.54 1.56
CA ASN A 32 -15.97 8.50 0.77
C ASN A 32 -16.66 9.86 0.73
N ASN A 33 -16.62 10.57 1.85
CA ASN A 33 -17.44 11.76 2.03
C ASN A 33 -16.68 13.03 1.66
N TYR A 34 -16.95 13.52 0.46
CA TYR A 34 -16.43 14.78 -0.07
C TYR A 34 -17.58 15.79 -0.20
N PRO A 35 -18.01 16.49 0.87
CA PRO A 35 -19.12 17.43 0.78
C PRO A 35 -18.84 18.49 -0.27
N ALA A 36 -19.67 18.57 -1.30
CA ALA A 36 -19.47 19.45 -2.47
C ALA A 36 -19.27 20.94 -2.08
N ALA A 37 -19.92 21.39 -1.00
CA ALA A 37 -19.80 22.76 -0.50
C ALA A 37 -18.43 23.05 0.14
N THR A 38 -17.68 22.03 0.57
CA THR A 38 -16.48 22.20 1.39
C THR A 38 -15.25 21.50 0.83
N CYS A 39 -15.42 20.40 0.11
CA CYS A 39 -14.31 19.60 -0.42
C CYS A 39 -14.25 19.54 -1.95
N GLY A 40 -15.26 20.10 -2.63
CA GLY A 40 -15.20 20.40 -4.06
C GLY A 40 -15.33 19.22 -5.04
N GLY A 41 -15.61 18.01 -4.55
CA GLY A 41 -15.80 16.83 -5.38
C GLY A 41 -17.10 16.07 -5.07
N PRO A 42 -17.55 15.17 -5.94
CA PRO A 42 -18.60 14.22 -5.61
C PRO A 42 -18.13 13.28 -4.50
N SER A 43 -19.06 12.83 -3.65
CA SER A 43 -18.75 11.74 -2.69
C SER A 43 -18.56 10.43 -3.46
N LEU A 44 -17.63 9.62 -2.99
CA LEU A 44 -17.36 8.28 -3.50
C LEU A 44 -18.15 7.25 -2.67
N SER A 45 -18.44 6.10 -3.24
CA SER A 45 -19.31 5.12 -2.57
C SER A 45 -18.57 3.92 -2.00
N HIS A 46 -17.38 3.58 -2.52
CA HIS A 46 -16.73 2.30 -2.28
C HIS A 46 -15.36 2.35 -1.59
N ASP A 47 -14.67 3.48 -1.54
CA ASP A 47 -13.28 3.58 -1.04
C ASP A 47 -13.08 3.07 0.38
N ILE A 48 -14.01 3.37 1.28
CA ILE A 48 -13.97 2.84 2.65
C ILE A 48 -14.15 1.31 2.65
N ALA A 49 -15.02 0.78 1.80
CA ALA A 49 -15.20 -0.65 1.67
C ALA A 49 -13.92 -1.33 1.15
N GLU A 50 -13.31 -0.78 0.12
CA GLU A 50 -12.03 -1.26 -0.43
C GLU A 50 -10.92 -1.28 0.61
N ALA A 51 -10.77 -0.20 1.38
CA ALA A 51 -9.78 -0.16 2.45
C ALA A 51 -10.07 -1.20 3.55
N ARG A 52 -11.34 -1.48 3.85
CA ARG A 52 -11.74 -2.52 4.82
C ARG A 52 -11.47 -3.92 4.29
N ASP A 53 -11.68 -4.15 3.01
CA ASP A 53 -11.40 -5.42 2.36
C ASP A 53 -9.88 -5.68 2.29
N PHE A 54 -9.07 -4.65 1.98
CA PHE A 54 -7.63 -4.69 2.13
C PHE A 54 -7.21 -5.08 3.56
N GLN A 55 -7.80 -4.45 4.57
CA GLN A 55 -7.53 -4.77 5.98
C GLN A 55 -7.89 -6.21 6.32
N PHE A 56 -9.01 -6.72 5.79
CA PHE A 56 -9.44 -8.10 6.03
C PHE A 56 -8.35 -9.10 5.62
N TRP A 57 -7.82 -8.98 4.40
CA TRP A 57 -6.78 -9.88 3.88
C TRP A 57 -5.46 -9.76 4.64
N TYR A 58 -5.03 -8.54 4.97
CA TYR A 58 -3.80 -8.33 5.72
C TYR A 58 -3.91 -8.83 7.16
N ASN A 59 -5.05 -8.65 7.82
CA ASN A 59 -5.30 -9.24 9.14
C ASN A 59 -5.31 -10.77 9.09
N LEU A 60 -5.94 -11.34 8.08
CA LEU A 60 -5.97 -12.80 7.87
C LEU A 60 -4.55 -13.37 7.69
N ALA A 61 -3.68 -12.65 7.02
CA ALA A 61 -2.26 -12.99 6.86
C ALA A 61 -1.41 -12.73 8.12
N GLY A 62 -1.98 -12.19 9.18
CA GLY A 62 -1.30 -11.94 10.46
C GLY A 62 -0.53 -10.62 10.51
N PHE A 63 -0.75 -9.70 9.58
CA PHE A 63 -0.19 -8.34 9.67
C PHE A 63 -0.90 -7.54 10.76
N GLN A 64 -0.19 -6.62 11.39
CA GLN A 64 -0.72 -5.76 12.44
C GLN A 64 -1.25 -4.45 11.85
N ASN A 65 -2.52 -4.16 12.06
CA ASN A 65 -3.06 -2.82 11.80
C ASN A 65 -2.52 -1.81 12.82
N VAL A 66 -2.02 -0.66 12.33
CA VAL A 66 -1.54 0.45 13.16
C VAL A 66 -2.58 1.54 13.25
N THR A 67 -3.03 2.01 12.08
CA THR A 67 -4.09 3.02 11.97
C THR A 67 -5.07 2.66 10.89
N LYS A 68 -6.32 3.06 11.13
CA LYS A 68 -7.43 2.94 10.22
C LYS A 68 -8.18 4.26 10.24
N TRP A 69 -7.97 5.08 9.19
CA TRP A 69 -8.61 6.38 9.09
C TRP A 69 -9.65 6.40 7.99
N GLU A 70 -10.79 6.97 8.27
CA GLU A 70 -11.92 7.06 7.36
C GLU A 70 -12.45 8.50 7.34
N ASP A 71 -12.82 9.00 6.16
CA ASP A 71 -13.42 10.31 5.93
C ASP A 71 -12.66 11.48 6.58
N GLY A 72 -13.32 12.25 7.43
CA GLY A 72 -12.78 13.43 8.10
C GLY A 72 -11.60 13.17 9.05
N ASN A 73 -11.19 11.93 9.23
CA ASN A 73 -9.99 11.57 9.98
C ASN A 73 -8.77 11.35 9.09
N VAL A 74 -8.91 11.41 7.76
CA VAL A 74 -7.80 11.35 6.81
C VAL A 74 -7.39 12.78 6.46
N TRP A 75 -6.16 13.11 6.79
CA TRP A 75 -5.65 14.47 6.66
C TRP A 75 -4.50 14.54 5.65
N GLY A 76 -4.38 15.63 4.93
CA GLY A 76 -3.22 15.84 4.07
C GLY A 76 -1.89 15.82 4.82
N SER A 77 -1.87 16.21 6.10
CA SER A 77 -0.71 16.12 6.97
C SER A 77 -0.22 14.69 7.17
N ASP A 78 -1.08 13.68 7.04
CA ASP A 78 -0.70 12.27 7.21
C ASP A 78 0.30 11.80 6.13
N PHE A 79 0.36 12.53 5.04
CA PHE A 79 1.22 12.25 3.89
C PHE A 79 2.42 13.19 3.75
N ARG A 80 2.50 14.27 4.56
CA ARG A 80 3.52 15.31 4.43
C ARG A 80 4.72 15.04 5.32
N ASP A 81 5.91 15.26 4.77
CA ASP A 81 7.17 15.18 5.53
C ASP A 81 7.12 15.99 6.82
N GLY A 82 7.58 15.40 7.90
CA GLY A 82 7.58 15.98 9.25
C GLY A 82 6.30 15.73 10.05
N THR A 83 5.18 15.37 9.42
CA THR A 83 3.92 15.00 10.10
C THR A 83 3.45 13.60 9.74
N ASP A 84 3.94 13.02 8.67
CA ASP A 84 3.67 11.65 8.19
C ASP A 84 4.13 10.54 9.15
N ARG A 85 4.89 10.89 10.19
CA ARG A 85 5.34 9.99 11.28
C ARG A 85 4.59 10.21 12.59
N ASP A 86 3.55 11.01 12.59
CA ASP A 86 2.72 11.17 13.78
C ASP A 86 2.07 9.82 14.14
N PRO A 87 2.33 9.29 15.35
CA PRO A 87 1.76 8.00 15.77
C PRO A 87 0.24 8.00 15.80
N SER A 88 -0.40 9.17 15.76
CA SER A 88 -1.85 9.30 15.72
C SER A 88 -2.44 9.17 14.32
N GLY A 89 -1.63 9.10 13.24
CA GLY A 89 -2.23 9.00 11.90
C GLY A 89 -1.31 9.01 10.70
N GLY A 90 -0.02 9.29 10.87
CA GLY A 90 0.90 9.45 9.74
C GLY A 90 1.06 8.20 8.87
N SER A 91 1.29 8.39 7.58
CA SER A 91 1.46 7.29 6.61
C SER A 91 2.79 6.54 6.79
N ASP A 92 3.80 7.18 7.38
CA ASP A 92 5.16 6.63 7.53
C ASP A 92 5.42 5.93 8.88
N ILE A 93 4.35 5.46 9.55
CA ILE A 93 4.42 4.72 10.83
C ILE A 93 4.27 3.21 10.67
N ALA A 94 4.03 2.73 9.46
CA ALA A 94 3.85 1.32 9.12
C ALA A 94 4.64 0.98 7.85
N GLN A 95 4.92 -0.31 7.63
CA GLN A 95 5.64 -0.74 6.43
C GLN A 95 4.79 -0.64 5.16
N VAL A 96 3.48 -0.76 5.29
CA VAL A 96 2.54 -0.67 4.17
C VAL A 96 1.47 0.37 4.49
N TYR A 97 1.20 1.25 3.55
CA TYR A 97 0.08 2.18 3.63
C TYR A 97 -0.79 2.04 2.37
N TYR A 98 -2.09 1.85 2.58
CA TYR A 98 -3.09 1.84 1.51
C TYR A 98 -4.00 3.06 1.64
N PHE A 99 -4.10 3.85 0.58
CA PHE A 99 -5.05 4.96 0.47
C PHE A 99 -6.05 4.70 -0.64
N SER A 100 -7.34 4.97 -0.38
CA SER A 100 -8.40 5.00 -1.39
C SER A 100 -9.21 6.29 -1.28
N GLY A 101 -9.41 6.98 -2.40
CA GLY A 101 -10.10 8.27 -2.45
C GLY A 101 -9.82 9.06 -3.70
N HIS A 102 -10.17 10.35 -3.69
CA HIS A 102 -9.91 11.23 -4.82
C HIS A 102 -8.42 11.55 -5.02
N GLY A 103 -8.02 11.53 -6.28
CA GLY A 103 -6.85 12.23 -6.80
C GLY A 103 -7.26 13.36 -7.75
N ILE A 104 -6.31 14.16 -8.20
CA ILE A 104 -6.55 15.24 -9.16
C ILE A 104 -5.82 14.94 -10.46
N CYS A 105 -6.58 14.75 -11.51
CA CYS A 105 -6.07 14.70 -12.88
C CYS A 105 -6.01 16.10 -13.46
N GLN A 106 -4.86 16.51 -13.96
CA GLN A 106 -4.74 17.76 -14.71
C GLN A 106 -4.67 17.48 -16.21
N ASN A 107 -5.51 18.15 -16.98
CA ASN A 107 -5.55 18.01 -18.43
C ASN A 107 -5.37 19.37 -19.12
N PRO A 108 -4.27 19.63 -19.86
CA PRO A 108 -3.13 18.73 -20.03
C PRO A 108 -2.23 18.67 -18.79
N PRO A 109 -1.54 17.52 -18.54
CA PRO A 109 -0.59 17.42 -17.44
C PRO A 109 0.50 18.48 -17.57
N LYS A 110 0.77 19.20 -16.50
CA LYS A 110 1.88 20.15 -16.44
C LYS A 110 2.90 19.63 -15.45
N SER A 111 4.17 19.78 -15.78
CA SER A 111 5.27 19.45 -14.86
C SER A 111 5.03 20.12 -13.51
N GLY A 112 5.03 19.37 -12.44
CA GLY A 112 4.74 19.83 -11.09
C GLY A 112 3.26 19.91 -10.71
N ASP A 113 2.35 19.44 -11.55
CA ASP A 113 0.91 19.53 -11.39
C ASP A 113 0.21 18.17 -11.19
N GLY A 114 0.93 17.06 -11.22
CA GLY A 114 0.43 15.71 -10.92
C GLY A 114 0.56 15.34 -9.44
N ASP A 115 0.06 14.17 -9.06
CA ASP A 115 0.32 13.52 -7.78
C ASP A 115 -0.35 14.17 -6.56
N PHE A 116 -1.58 14.62 -6.75
CA PHE A 116 -2.37 15.12 -5.64
C PHE A 116 -3.26 14.06 -5.04
N LEU A 117 -3.20 13.92 -3.72
CA LEU A 117 -4.22 13.26 -2.93
C LEU A 117 -5.15 14.32 -2.36
N VAL A 118 -6.45 14.07 -2.43
CA VAL A 118 -7.47 14.94 -1.86
C VAL A 118 -8.01 14.28 -0.61
N THR A 119 -7.84 14.94 0.52
CA THR A 119 -8.45 14.56 1.77
C THR A 119 -9.42 15.64 2.21
N CYS A 120 -10.37 15.29 3.05
CA CYS A 120 -11.38 16.21 3.53
C CYS A 120 -11.42 16.18 5.07
N GLY A 121 -10.34 16.64 5.68
CA GLY A 121 -10.21 16.67 7.13
C GLY A 121 -11.32 17.41 7.85
N ASN A 122 -11.34 17.36 9.15
CA ASN A 122 -12.40 17.86 10.05
C ASN A 122 -12.88 19.31 9.81
N PHE A 123 -12.19 20.08 9.00
CA PHE A 123 -12.50 21.51 8.81
C PHE A 123 -13.32 21.80 7.54
N GLY A 124 -13.78 20.75 6.85
CA GLY A 124 -14.64 20.92 5.68
C GLY A 124 -13.99 21.73 4.56
N LYS A 125 -12.67 21.64 4.41
CA LYS A 125 -11.91 22.21 3.31
C LYS A 125 -11.15 21.12 2.60
N PRO A 126 -11.00 21.20 1.26
CA PRO A 126 -10.10 20.31 0.56
C PRO A 126 -8.70 20.45 1.15
N ASP A 127 -8.12 19.37 1.61
CA ASP A 127 -6.72 19.31 2.00
C ASP A 127 -5.99 18.52 0.92
N VAL A 128 -5.31 19.23 0.04
CA VAL A 128 -4.63 18.67 -1.11
C VAL A 128 -3.16 18.47 -0.77
N THR A 129 -2.70 17.25 -0.82
CA THR A 129 -1.28 16.93 -0.65
C THR A 129 -0.64 16.69 -2.01
N ARG A 130 0.36 17.47 -2.32
CA ARG A 130 1.23 17.28 -3.49
C ARG A 130 2.36 16.33 -3.11
N ILE A 131 2.27 15.08 -3.56
CA ILE A 131 3.21 14.01 -3.17
C ILE A 131 4.65 14.41 -3.49
N GLY A 132 4.95 14.77 -4.73
CA GLY A 132 6.30 15.07 -5.19
C GLY A 132 7.03 16.15 -4.41
N THR A 133 6.31 17.16 -3.90
CA THR A 133 6.92 18.28 -3.16
C THR A 133 6.82 18.15 -1.65
N SER A 134 5.80 17.44 -1.16
CA SER A 134 5.46 17.44 0.27
C SER A 134 5.82 16.16 1.00
N SER A 135 5.96 15.04 0.29
CA SER A 135 6.17 13.72 0.92
C SER A 135 7.62 13.28 0.87
N ARG A 136 8.08 12.56 1.90
CA ARG A 136 9.43 12.02 2.05
C ARG A 136 9.37 10.73 2.87
N TRP A 137 8.95 9.64 2.23
CA TRP A 137 8.64 8.39 2.91
C TRP A 137 9.83 7.46 3.08
N GLY A 138 9.85 6.74 4.22
CA GLY A 138 10.91 5.80 4.56
C GLY A 138 12.23 6.47 4.96
N ASN A 139 12.24 7.79 5.20
CA ASN A 139 13.43 8.52 5.66
C ASN A 139 13.84 8.13 7.10
N ALA A 140 14.86 8.74 7.64
CA ALA A 140 15.39 8.42 8.97
C ALA A 140 14.29 8.51 10.06
N GLY A 141 13.86 7.35 10.57
CA GLY A 141 12.78 7.18 11.54
C GLY A 141 11.43 6.81 10.95
N GLY A 142 11.24 6.91 9.63
CA GLY A 142 10.08 6.40 8.92
C GLY A 142 10.17 4.88 8.71
N GLN A 143 9.03 4.24 8.50
CA GLN A 143 8.92 2.79 8.35
C GLN A 143 8.34 2.36 7.01
N LEU A 144 7.80 3.31 6.23
CA LEU A 144 7.07 3.02 5.02
C LEU A 144 7.99 2.43 3.94
N ARG A 145 7.62 1.24 3.49
CA ARG A 145 8.27 0.53 2.37
C ARG A 145 7.38 0.51 1.14
N PHE A 146 6.07 0.44 1.35
CA PHE A 146 5.10 0.30 0.28
C PHE A 146 3.99 1.32 0.45
N MET A 147 3.87 2.24 -0.52
CA MET A 147 2.79 3.21 -0.62
C MET A 147 1.86 2.81 -1.75
N LEU A 148 0.61 2.55 -1.44
CA LEU A 148 -0.41 2.04 -2.36
C LEU A 148 -1.52 3.07 -2.44
N ILE A 149 -1.74 3.63 -3.63
CA ILE A 149 -2.67 4.76 -3.81
C ILE A 149 -3.71 4.41 -4.86
N ASP A 150 -4.90 4.11 -4.38
CA ASP A 150 -6.08 3.97 -5.22
C ASP A 150 -6.82 5.30 -5.31
N ALA A 151 -6.49 6.05 -6.32
CA ALA A 151 -7.01 7.37 -6.60
C ALA A 151 -6.83 7.70 -8.08
N SER A 152 -7.51 8.73 -8.59
CA SER A 152 -7.29 9.24 -9.94
C SER A 152 -5.95 9.98 -10.06
N CYS A 153 -5.14 9.64 -11.06
CA CYS A 153 -3.92 10.34 -11.48
C CYS A 153 -2.79 10.55 -10.43
N PRO A 154 -2.64 9.78 -9.33
CA PRO A 154 -1.53 10.00 -8.41
C PRO A 154 -0.18 9.67 -9.05
N MET A 155 -0.17 8.91 -10.15
CA MET A 155 1.02 8.51 -10.90
C MET A 155 0.88 8.78 -12.39
N ASP A 156 0.59 10.02 -12.76
CA ASP A 156 0.41 10.37 -14.16
C ASP A 156 1.71 10.16 -14.96
N LEU A 157 1.65 9.26 -15.96
CA LEU A 157 2.83 8.80 -16.71
C LEU A 157 3.66 9.92 -17.29
N PRO A 158 3.10 11.00 -17.88
CA PRO A 158 3.88 12.11 -18.41
C PRO A 158 4.72 12.87 -17.38
N THR A 159 4.32 12.89 -16.12
CA THR A 159 4.98 13.65 -15.04
C THR A 159 5.69 12.77 -14.01
N LEU A 160 5.49 11.45 -14.06
CA LEU A 160 5.95 10.47 -13.09
C LEU A 160 7.41 10.68 -12.65
N THR A 161 8.32 10.84 -13.61
CA THR A 161 9.76 10.95 -13.31
C THR A 161 10.13 12.28 -12.66
N ALA A 162 9.36 13.35 -12.88
CA ALA A 162 9.63 14.65 -12.28
C ALA A 162 9.17 14.73 -10.83
N GLU A 163 8.16 13.97 -10.44
CA GLU A 163 7.42 14.18 -9.22
C GLU A 163 7.61 13.07 -8.18
N TRP A 164 7.79 11.83 -8.63
CA TRP A 164 7.87 10.69 -7.74
C TRP A 164 9.26 10.37 -7.18
N PHE A 165 10.32 11.01 -7.63
CA PHE A 165 11.67 10.73 -7.10
C PHE A 165 11.89 11.26 -5.69
N SER A 166 11.36 12.44 -5.39
CA SER A 166 11.52 13.08 -4.09
C SER A 166 10.87 12.31 -2.92
N PRO A 167 9.69 11.71 -3.06
CA PRO A 167 9.05 10.91 -2.00
C PRO A 167 9.87 9.70 -1.54
N PHE A 168 10.74 9.16 -2.40
CA PHE A 168 11.53 7.98 -2.07
C PHE A 168 12.75 8.34 -1.24
N GLN A 169 12.66 8.21 0.08
CA GLN A 169 13.78 8.42 1.02
C GLN A 169 14.16 7.13 1.78
N GLY A 170 13.56 6.03 1.44
CA GLY A 170 13.66 4.69 1.98
C GLY A 170 12.47 3.85 1.56
N LEU A 171 11.49 4.47 0.90
CA LEU A 171 10.39 3.79 0.24
C LEU A 171 10.92 2.83 -0.82
N HIS A 172 10.36 1.63 -0.89
CA HIS A 172 10.78 0.59 -1.82
C HIS A 172 9.99 0.63 -3.11
N VAL A 173 8.65 0.54 -2.99
CA VAL A 173 7.72 0.54 -4.11
C VAL A 173 6.54 1.45 -3.78
N ALA A 174 6.14 2.24 -4.76
CA ALA A 174 4.85 2.93 -4.77
C ALA A 174 4.01 2.45 -5.93
N THR A 175 2.69 2.40 -5.73
CA THR A 175 1.72 2.06 -6.77
C THR A 175 0.59 3.08 -6.81
N GLY A 176 0.01 3.25 -7.97
CA GLY A 176 -1.12 4.17 -8.19
C GLY A 176 -1.65 4.08 -9.60
N ASN A 177 -2.45 5.03 -9.99
CA ASN A 177 -3.09 5.08 -11.30
C ASN A 177 -2.62 6.30 -12.11
N SER A 178 -2.48 6.14 -13.43
CA SER A 178 -2.43 7.22 -14.40
C SER A 178 -3.77 7.25 -15.13
N GLY A 179 -4.44 8.38 -15.13
CA GLY A 179 -5.79 8.53 -15.62
C GLY A 179 -6.84 8.61 -14.51
N ASP A 180 -8.06 8.88 -14.94
CA ASP A 180 -9.20 9.09 -14.04
C ASP A 180 -9.79 7.74 -13.61
N ALA A 181 -9.43 7.28 -12.43
CA ALA A 181 -9.93 6.03 -11.88
C ALA A 181 -11.40 6.21 -11.44
N ASN A 182 -12.29 5.40 -11.98
CA ASN A 182 -13.69 5.43 -11.63
C ASN A 182 -13.98 4.45 -10.49
N HIS A 183 -14.11 4.98 -9.29
CA HIS A 183 -14.40 4.19 -8.08
C HIS A 183 -15.90 3.89 -7.90
N ASP A 184 -16.77 4.37 -8.80
CA ASP A 184 -18.22 4.25 -8.67
C ASP A 184 -18.83 3.08 -9.46
N THR A 185 -18.05 2.27 -10.13
CA THR A 185 -18.58 1.09 -10.82
C THR A 185 -18.89 -0.03 -9.83
N LEU A 186 -20.10 -0.56 -9.97
CA LEU A 186 -20.65 -1.67 -9.17
C LEU A 186 -19.97 -3.03 -9.46
N ASP A 187 -18.72 -3.05 -9.83
CA ASP A 187 -18.04 -4.31 -10.04
C ASP A 187 -17.77 -4.96 -8.69
N SER A 188 -18.19 -6.20 -8.60
CA SER A 188 -18.34 -7.00 -7.40
C SER A 188 -17.02 -7.34 -6.68
N GLU A 189 -15.93 -6.82 -7.14
CA GLU A 189 -14.60 -7.13 -6.66
C GLU A 189 -13.86 -5.84 -6.29
N SER A 190 -13.62 -5.67 -4.99
CA SER A 190 -12.88 -4.55 -4.44
C SER A 190 -11.42 -4.62 -4.86
N ARG A 191 -10.90 -3.56 -5.49
CA ARG A 191 -9.47 -3.46 -5.86
C ARG A 191 -8.57 -3.65 -4.65
N GLY A 192 -8.96 -3.10 -3.51
CA GLY A 192 -8.26 -3.28 -2.25
C GLY A 192 -8.21 -4.74 -1.80
N ALA A 193 -9.30 -5.51 -1.98
CA ALA A 193 -9.33 -6.94 -1.68
C ALA A 193 -8.40 -7.73 -2.59
N GLU A 194 -8.50 -7.54 -3.90
CA GLU A 194 -7.71 -8.27 -4.88
C GLU A 194 -6.22 -8.00 -4.74
N PHE A 195 -5.86 -6.72 -4.65
CA PHE A 195 -4.47 -6.35 -4.42
C PHE A 195 -3.92 -7.01 -3.14
N ALA A 196 -4.66 -6.93 -2.04
CA ALA A 196 -4.26 -7.54 -0.78
C ALA A 196 -4.13 -9.06 -0.93
N ALA A 197 -5.12 -9.74 -1.52
CA ALA A 197 -5.09 -11.18 -1.75
C ALA A 197 -3.88 -11.61 -2.58
N HIS A 198 -3.55 -10.87 -3.65
CA HIS A 198 -2.36 -11.13 -4.45
C HIS A 198 -1.05 -10.88 -3.71
N THR A 199 -0.98 -9.89 -2.82
CA THR A 199 0.26 -9.59 -2.09
C THR A 199 0.53 -10.53 -0.92
N VAL A 200 -0.51 -11.03 -0.26
CA VAL A 200 -0.36 -11.98 0.87
C VAL A 200 -0.46 -13.44 0.43
N GLY A 201 -1.12 -13.71 -0.69
CA GLY A 201 -1.46 -15.04 -1.19
C GLY A 201 -2.60 -15.69 -0.39
N GLU A 202 -3.37 -16.53 -1.05
CA GLU A 202 -4.42 -17.31 -0.39
C GLU A 202 -4.07 -18.79 -0.38
N ASN A 203 -4.02 -19.36 0.81
CA ASN A 203 -3.78 -20.78 1.00
C ASN A 203 -4.89 -21.39 1.87
N ILE A 204 -5.48 -22.47 1.40
CA ILE A 204 -6.42 -23.26 2.19
C ILE A 204 -5.74 -24.57 2.62
N SER A 205 -5.77 -24.86 3.92
CA SER A 205 -5.29 -26.12 4.45
C SER A 205 -6.47 -27.04 4.79
N ILE A 206 -6.59 -28.17 4.07
CA ILE A 206 -7.63 -29.16 4.28
C ILE A 206 -6.93 -30.50 4.56
N PHE A 207 -7.19 -31.10 5.74
CA PHE A 207 -6.59 -32.38 6.16
C PHE A 207 -5.06 -32.44 6.06
N GLY A 208 -4.38 -31.32 6.35
CA GLY A 208 -2.91 -31.22 6.27
C GLY A 208 -2.36 -31.04 4.86
N ILE A 209 -3.21 -30.89 3.86
CA ILE A 209 -2.83 -30.54 2.49
C ILE A 209 -3.07 -29.06 2.30
N THR A 210 -2.01 -28.32 1.96
CA THR A 210 -2.13 -26.89 1.63
C THR A 210 -2.36 -26.72 0.15
N LEU A 211 -3.47 -26.10 -0.22
CA LEU A 211 -3.81 -25.68 -1.59
C LEU A 211 -3.62 -24.18 -1.70
N THR A 212 -2.81 -23.75 -2.66
CA THR A 212 -2.67 -22.33 -2.99
C THR A 212 -3.78 -21.95 -3.97
N LEU A 213 -4.70 -21.10 -3.55
CA LEU A 213 -5.78 -20.58 -4.40
C LEU A 213 -5.33 -19.34 -5.18
N ILE A 214 -4.71 -18.39 -4.48
CA ILE A 214 -4.13 -17.19 -5.07
C ILE A 214 -2.62 -17.22 -4.79
N PRO A 215 -1.78 -17.33 -5.81
CA PRO A 215 -0.35 -17.29 -5.61
C PRO A 215 0.08 -15.89 -5.18
N LYS A 216 0.97 -15.82 -4.20
CA LYS A 216 1.57 -14.58 -3.75
C LYS A 216 2.38 -13.94 -4.88
N GLN A 217 2.19 -12.64 -5.09
CA GLN A 217 2.84 -11.87 -6.13
C GLN A 217 3.74 -10.76 -5.55
N PRO A 218 4.78 -10.32 -6.28
CA PRO A 218 5.47 -9.07 -6.00
C PRO A 218 4.50 -7.89 -5.97
N VAL A 219 4.79 -6.88 -5.16
CA VAL A 219 3.88 -5.72 -4.96
C VAL A 219 3.48 -5.05 -6.27
N ALA A 220 4.45 -4.83 -7.17
CA ALA A 220 4.16 -4.20 -8.44
C ALA A 220 3.31 -5.08 -9.37
N ASP A 221 3.52 -6.41 -9.38
CA ASP A 221 2.71 -7.33 -10.18
C ASP A 221 1.29 -7.47 -9.65
N ALA A 222 1.13 -7.52 -8.34
CA ALA A 222 -0.18 -7.52 -7.71
C ALA A 222 -1.01 -6.30 -8.13
N TRP A 223 -0.39 -5.10 -8.15
CA TRP A 223 -1.07 -3.88 -8.61
C TRP A 223 -1.41 -3.92 -10.10
N MET A 224 -0.51 -4.41 -10.95
CA MET A 224 -0.81 -4.57 -12.38
C MET A 224 -1.97 -5.54 -12.62
N SER A 225 -2.07 -6.61 -11.84
CA SER A 225 -3.15 -7.60 -11.97
C SER A 225 -4.52 -7.00 -11.65
N THR A 226 -4.62 -6.14 -10.63
CA THR A 226 -5.88 -5.47 -10.26
C THR A 226 -6.29 -4.40 -11.28
N GLY A 227 -5.33 -3.73 -11.90
CA GLY A 227 -5.60 -2.72 -12.94
C GLY A 227 -6.17 -3.30 -14.24
N LEU A 228 -6.01 -4.59 -14.50
CA LEU A 228 -6.56 -5.27 -15.69
C LEU A 228 -8.06 -5.60 -15.56
N ILE A 229 -8.62 -5.51 -14.36
CA ILE A 229 -10.00 -5.94 -14.09
C ILE A 229 -10.97 -4.78 -14.32
N ASP A 230 -10.52 -3.57 -14.16
CA ASP A 230 -11.32 -2.35 -14.36
C ASP A 230 -11.40 -1.99 -15.86
N VAL A 231 -12.28 -2.70 -16.58
CA VAL A 231 -12.36 -2.70 -18.07
C VAL A 231 -13.00 -1.42 -18.62
N GLN A 232 -13.48 -0.51 -17.76
CA GLN A 232 -14.31 0.61 -18.24
C GLN A 232 -13.56 1.91 -18.47
N ASP A 233 -12.36 2.07 -17.92
CA ASP A 233 -11.67 3.35 -17.93
C ASP A 233 -10.29 3.25 -18.61
N GLN A 234 -9.94 4.28 -19.36
CA GLN A 234 -8.59 4.48 -19.93
C GLN A 234 -7.58 4.78 -18.81
N VAL A 235 -7.54 3.92 -17.79
CA VAL A 235 -6.69 4.03 -16.63
C VAL A 235 -5.52 3.08 -16.79
N CYS A 236 -4.33 3.56 -16.50
CA CYS A 236 -3.17 2.70 -16.41
C CYS A 236 -2.81 2.48 -14.94
N ALA A 237 -2.74 1.21 -14.53
CA ALA A 237 -2.07 0.86 -13.28
C ALA A 237 -0.58 1.12 -13.42
N VAL A 238 0.03 1.79 -12.45
CA VAL A 238 1.44 2.20 -12.47
C VAL A 238 2.12 1.76 -11.18
N ALA A 239 3.35 1.26 -11.30
CA ALA A 239 4.22 0.99 -10.16
C ALA A 239 5.63 1.53 -10.42
N ILE A 240 6.23 2.15 -9.40
CA ILE A 240 7.60 2.63 -9.40
C ILE A 240 8.36 2.04 -8.22
N ALA A 241 9.57 1.56 -8.45
CA ALA A 241 10.47 1.04 -7.44
C ALA A 241 11.79 1.82 -7.41
N ALA A 242 12.33 2.06 -6.22
CA ALA A 242 13.63 2.67 -6.02
C ALA A 242 14.70 1.61 -5.74
N GLY A 243 15.93 1.89 -6.14
CA GLY A 243 17.09 1.05 -5.89
C GLY A 243 18.38 1.83 -5.78
N SER A 244 19.38 1.22 -5.17
CA SER A 244 20.73 1.79 -5.04
C SER A 244 21.47 1.88 -6.36
N ASN A 245 21.06 1.07 -7.32
CA ASN A 245 21.53 1.06 -8.71
C ASN A 245 20.41 0.55 -9.63
N ARG A 246 20.66 0.56 -10.95
CA ARG A 246 19.68 0.15 -11.96
C ARG A 246 19.14 -1.25 -11.74
N ASP A 247 20.03 -2.22 -11.48
CA ASP A 247 19.63 -3.63 -11.36
C ASP A 247 18.87 -3.88 -10.06
N ASP A 248 19.22 -3.19 -8.97
CA ASP A 248 18.49 -3.21 -7.71
C ASP A 248 17.06 -2.65 -7.90
N ALA A 249 16.90 -1.51 -8.58
CA ALA A 249 15.60 -0.92 -8.84
C ALA A 249 14.70 -1.86 -9.69
N ILE A 250 15.26 -2.45 -10.75
CA ILE A 250 14.55 -3.42 -11.59
C ILE A 250 14.19 -4.66 -10.77
N ASN A 251 15.12 -5.20 -9.97
CA ASN A 251 14.88 -6.38 -9.18
C ASN A 251 13.79 -6.16 -8.13
N ARG A 252 13.75 -4.99 -7.49
CA ARG A 252 12.66 -4.62 -6.56
C ARG A 252 11.31 -4.54 -7.27
N ARG A 253 11.27 -3.87 -8.41
CA ARG A 253 10.06 -3.78 -9.22
C ARG A 253 9.48 -5.16 -9.57
N GLU A 254 10.34 -6.13 -9.94
CA GLU A 254 9.90 -7.43 -10.44
C GLU A 254 9.73 -8.48 -9.34
N ASN A 255 10.45 -8.37 -8.21
CA ASN A 255 10.58 -9.47 -7.27
C ASN A 255 10.36 -9.10 -5.80
N GLU A 256 10.01 -7.85 -5.47
CA GLU A 256 9.83 -7.48 -4.08
C GLU A 256 8.42 -7.77 -3.59
N PHE A 257 8.33 -8.72 -2.66
CA PHE A 257 7.10 -9.06 -1.94
C PHE A 257 6.95 -8.17 -0.71
N VAL A 258 5.72 -8.00 -0.25
CA VAL A 258 5.40 -7.13 0.90
C VAL A 258 6.13 -7.55 2.18
N ASP A 259 6.45 -8.84 2.34
CA ASP A 259 7.20 -9.39 3.48
C ASP A 259 8.68 -9.68 3.17
N SER A 260 9.20 -9.19 2.05
CA SER A 260 10.62 -9.29 1.73
C SER A 260 11.45 -8.59 2.81
N GLY A 261 12.48 -9.28 3.28
CA GLY A 261 13.43 -8.73 4.27
C GLY A 261 14.47 -7.79 3.67
N TRP A 262 14.17 -7.14 2.54
CA TRP A 262 15.12 -6.26 1.87
C TRP A 262 15.36 -4.98 2.67
N SER A 263 16.59 -4.51 2.66
CA SER A 263 16.96 -3.24 3.28
C SER A 263 16.39 -2.05 2.50
N ASN A 264 16.18 -0.94 3.17
CA ASN A 264 15.76 0.29 2.52
C ASN A 264 16.79 0.69 1.45
N PRO A 265 16.35 1.03 0.24
CA PRO A 265 17.25 1.47 -0.82
C PRO A 265 17.82 2.86 -0.51
N VAL A 266 19.03 3.12 -1.00
CA VAL A 266 19.46 4.49 -1.27
C VAL A 266 18.91 4.85 -2.65
N PRO A 267 17.98 5.81 -2.79
CA PRO A 267 17.21 6.00 -4.03
C PRO A 267 18.04 6.72 -5.09
N ASN A 268 18.96 6.00 -5.73
CA ASN A 268 19.79 6.52 -6.82
C ASN A 268 19.24 6.18 -8.19
N TRP A 269 18.40 5.14 -8.29
CA TRP A 269 17.79 4.65 -9.52
C TRP A 269 16.35 4.31 -9.29
N PHE A 270 15.56 4.43 -10.38
CA PHE A 270 14.15 4.12 -10.39
C PHE A 270 13.82 3.23 -11.58
N ALA A 271 12.93 2.26 -11.34
CA ALA A 271 12.35 1.40 -12.35
C ALA A 271 10.84 1.42 -12.21
N TRP A 272 10.13 1.63 -13.31
CA TRP A 272 8.66 1.65 -13.30
C TRP A 272 8.11 0.72 -14.35
N LYS A 273 6.86 0.33 -14.16
CA LYS A 273 6.05 -0.39 -15.14
C LYS A 273 4.61 0.09 -15.05
N TRP A 274 3.88 -0.16 -16.11
CA TRP A 274 2.47 0.13 -16.18
C TRP A 274 1.75 -0.87 -17.08
N VAL A 275 0.45 -0.98 -16.89
CA VAL A 275 -0.48 -1.66 -17.77
C VAL A 275 -1.71 -0.77 -17.95
N CYS A 276 -2.17 -0.61 -19.19
CA CYS A 276 -3.36 0.16 -19.53
C CYS A 276 -4.41 -0.77 -20.12
N ASN A 277 -5.68 -0.50 -19.84
CA ASN A 277 -6.84 -1.14 -20.45
C ASN A 277 -7.23 -0.42 -21.75
#